data_274ffd42714aac9bdf9d5c37b068eb44
#
_entry.id   274ffd42714aac9bdf9d5c37b068eb44
#
_cell.length_a   1.000
_cell.length_b   1.000
_cell.length_c   1.000
_cell.angle_alpha   90.00
_cell.angle_beta   90.00
_cell.angle_gamma   90.00
#
_symmetry.space_group_name_H-M   'P 1'
#
loop_
_entity.id
_entity.type
_entity.pdbx_description
1 polymer ?
#
loop_
_entity_poly.entity_id
_entity_poly.type
_entity_poly.pdbx_seq_one_letter_code
_entity_poly.pdbx_strand_id
1 'polypeptide(L)'
;MKKSSSVFVAGGTGMVGSAIIRALKSKGYNRIIANYHRRQPKSEAVEWHPLELTDQKAVADFFRSRAPDYVFLAAARVGGIGANNQYRADFLYDNLQIQNNVVHSSFHAGVKKLLFLGSSCIYPRDCPQPIKEEYLLTGPLEYTNEPYATAKIAGMKLCESFNLQRGSNFVSVMPTNLYGPEDNFDLEASHVLPALIRKFHLAKLAGQGDFKAIDQDEKILGPIPETMRKDLDLESASPRPLVRLWGTGKPRREFLHVDDLAEACLFIMEKADFEDLAELRRKETETNVKELHNLRNCHVNIGCGTDESIKKVAERVQSIVGFQGRVVWDDSMPDGTPRKLLEVSRMESFGWHPRIDLHEGIQSVYTWYLNHSG
;
A
#
# COMPACT_ATOMS: atom_id res chain seq x y z
N MET A 1 -10.02 -19.81 -6.82
CA MET A 1 -11.38 -19.30 -6.37
C MET A 1 -12.41 -19.50 -7.48
N LYS A 2 -13.69 -19.89 -7.14
CA LYS A 2 -14.80 -19.92 -8.12
C LYS A 2 -15.36 -18.51 -8.33
N LYS A 3 -15.80 -18.17 -9.54
CA LYS A 3 -16.36 -16.83 -9.84
C LYS A 3 -17.65 -16.49 -9.08
N SER A 4 -18.40 -17.51 -8.65
CA SER A 4 -19.61 -17.41 -7.83
C SER A 4 -19.35 -17.36 -6.32
N SER A 5 -18.10 -17.46 -5.88
CA SER A 5 -17.77 -17.39 -4.45
C SER A 5 -17.94 -15.97 -3.91
N SER A 6 -18.33 -15.86 -2.63
CA SER A 6 -18.40 -14.59 -1.94
C SER A 6 -16.99 -14.15 -1.49
N VAL A 7 -16.62 -12.92 -1.87
CA VAL A 7 -15.30 -12.35 -1.60
C VAL A 7 -15.47 -11.08 -0.79
N PHE A 8 -14.94 -11.04 0.42
CA PHE A 8 -14.92 -9.83 1.24
C PHE A 8 -13.59 -9.08 1.07
N VAL A 9 -13.68 -7.80 0.73
CA VAL A 9 -12.54 -6.87 0.67
C VAL A 9 -12.64 -5.90 1.84
N ALA A 10 -11.88 -6.16 2.89
CA ALA A 10 -11.74 -5.26 4.03
C ALA A 10 -10.88 -4.05 3.62
N GLY A 11 -11.43 -2.84 3.77
CA GLY A 11 -10.81 -1.60 3.30
C GLY A 11 -11.13 -1.28 1.83
N GLY A 12 -12.32 -1.61 1.36
CA GLY A 12 -12.72 -1.50 -0.05
C GLY A 12 -12.69 -0.09 -0.66
N THR A 13 -12.69 0.96 0.15
CA THR A 13 -12.62 2.37 -0.30
C THR A 13 -11.21 2.95 -0.36
N GLY A 14 -10.20 2.24 0.15
CA GLY A 14 -8.80 2.67 0.06
C GLY A 14 -8.16 2.31 -1.28
N MET A 15 -6.99 2.88 -1.58
CA MET A 15 -6.23 2.67 -2.82
C MET A 15 -6.11 1.17 -3.17
N VAL A 16 -5.63 0.34 -2.26
CA VAL A 16 -5.43 -1.10 -2.51
C VAL A 16 -6.76 -1.84 -2.59
N GLY A 17 -7.71 -1.57 -1.68
CA GLY A 17 -9.02 -2.25 -1.68
C GLY A 17 -9.82 -1.97 -2.94
N SER A 18 -9.82 -0.72 -3.42
CA SER A 18 -10.50 -0.36 -4.68
C SER A 18 -9.85 -1.03 -5.89
N ALA A 19 -8.52 -1.14 -5.93
CA ALA A 19 -7.80 -1.85 -6.98
C ALA A 19 -8.14 -3.36 -6.98
N ILE A 20 -8.17 -4.00 -5.81
CA ILE A 20 -8.60 -5.41 -5.68
C ILE A 20 -10.03 -5.58 -6.19
N ILE A 21 -10.95 -4.67 -5.85
CA ILE A 21 -12.32 -4.72 -6.35
C ILE A 21 -12.36 -4.58 -7.88
N ARG A 22 -11.57 -3.68 -8.48
CA ARG A 22 -11.44 -3.56 -9.95
C ARG A 22 -10.94 -4.87 -10.57
N ALA A 23 -9.89 -5.45 -10.01
CA ALA A 23 -9.32 -6.72 -10.49
C ALA A 23 -10.32 -7.89 -10.36
N LEU A 24 -11.05 -7.99 -9.26
CA LEU A 24 -12.09 -9.01 -9.09
C LEU A 24 -13.20 -8.88 -10.14
N LYS A 25 -13.68 -7.64 -10.38
CA LYS A 25 -14.69 -7.35 -11.40
C LYS A 25 -14.21 -7.71 -12.80
N SER A 26 -13.00 -7.29 -13.17
CA SER A 26 -12.41 -7.58 -14.49
C SER A 26 -12.26 -9.08 -14.76
N LYS A 27 -12.04 -9.88 -13.72
CA LYS A 27 -11.97 -11.35 -13.77
C LYS A 27 -13.34 -12.03 -13.66
N GLY A 28 -14.43 -11.29 -13.57
CA GLY A 28 -15.81 -11.82 -13.57
C GLY A 28 -16.30 -12.36 -12.25
N TYR A 29 -15.71 -11.95 -11.11
CA TYR A 29 -16.28 -12.21 -9.79
C TYR A 29 -17.52 -11.34 -9.59
N ASN A 30 -18.62 -11.92 -9.17
CA ASN A 30 -19.94 -11.27 -9.11
C ASN A 30 -20.55 -11.17 -7.70
N ARG A 31 -19.89 -11.73 -6.69
CA ARG A 31 -20.31 -11.65 -5.27
C ARG A 31 -19.23 -10.99 -4.44
N ILE A 32 -19.02 -9.69 -4.69
CA ILE A 32 -18.03 -8.88 -3.99
C ILE A 32 -18.73 -8.12 -2.87
N ILE A 33 -18.23 -8.32 -1.65
CA ILE A 33 -18.65 -7.63 -0.44
C ILE A 33 -17.49 -6.72 0.00
N ALA A 34 -17.76 -5.50 0.41
CA ALA A 34 -16.73 -4.60 0.90
C ALA A 34 -17.26 -3.70 2.01
N ASN A 35 -16.37 -3.24 2.90
CA ASN A 35 -16.73 -2.23 3.86
C ASN A 35 -16.28 -0.83 3.44
N TYR A 36 -17.02 0.16 3.95
CA TYR A 36 -16.65 1.57 3.93
C TYR A 36 -16.74 2.15 5.34
N HIS A 37 -15.97 3.23 5.61
CA HIS A 37 -15.94 3.86 6.93
C HIS A 37 -16.83 5.10 7.02
N ARG A 38 -16.69 6.06 6.09
CA ARG A 38 -17.39 7.36 6.18
C ARG A 38 -18.51 7.54 5.14
N ARG A 39 -18.25 7.23 3.88
CA ARG A 39 -19.18 7.47 2.78
C ARG A 39 -19.29 6.23 1.91
N GLN A 40 -20.53 5.80 1.66
CA GLN A 40 -20.81 4.68 0.77
C GLN A 40 -20.48 5.05 -0.68
N PRO A 41 -19.65 4.26 -1.37
CA PRO A 41 -19.40 4.42 -2.79
C PRO A 41 -20.65 4.15 -3.64
N LYS A 42 -20.77 4.83 -4.79
CA LYS A 42 -21.90 4.71 -5.71
C LYS A 42 -21.83 3.49 -6.65
N SER A 43 -21.29 2.35 -6.22
CA SER A 43 -21.16 1.18 -7.09
C SER A 43 -22.19 0.11 -6.73
N GLU A 44 -23.13 -0.18 -7.65
CA GLU A 44 -24.12 -1.23 -7.48
C GLU A 44 -23.59 -2.66 -7.63
N ALA A 45 -22.40 -2.84 -8.20
CA ALA A 45 -21.78 -4.14 -8.43
C ALA A 45 -21.00 -4.68 -7.21
N VAL A 46 -21.10 -4.01 -6.04
CA VAL A 46 -20.46 -4.39 -4.79
C VAL A 46 -21.46 -4.25 -3.66
N GLU A 47 -21.56 -5.25 -2.81
CA GLU A 47 -22.36 -5.19 -1.59
C GLU A 47 -21.61 -4.42 -0.51
N TRP A 48 -21.95 -3.14 -0.31
CA TRP A 48 -21.26 -2.24 0.62
C TRP A 48 -21.84 -2.27 2.02
N HIS A 49 -20.97 -2.39 3.04
CA HIS A 49 -21.33 -2.38 4.46
C HIS A 49 -20.64 -1.26 5.22
N PRO A 50 -21.38 -0.49 6.05
CA PRO A 50 -20.78 0.41 7.04
C PRO A 50 -20.26 -0.45 8.21
N LEU A 51 -18.98 -0.81 8.16
CA LEU A 51 -18.36 -1.69 9.14
C LEU A 51 -17.07 -1.06 9.67
N GLU A 52 -17.09 -0.72 10.98
CA GLU A 52 -15.89 -0.31 11.70
C GLU A 52 -15.08 -1.54 12.10
N LEU A 53 -13.89 -1.69 11.52
CA LEU A 53 -13.07 -2.89 11.70
C LEU A 53 -12.36 -2.95 13.05
N THR A 54 -12.29 -1.85 13.78
CA THR A 54 -11.78 -1.81 15.17
C THR A 54 -12.82 -2.29 16.19
N ASP A 55 -14.11 -2.33 15.83
CA ASP A 55 -15.18 -2.89 16.66
C ASP A 55 -15.24 -4.42 16.51
N GLN A 56 -14.69 -5.12 17.51
CA GLN A 56 -14.64 -6.58 17.53
C GLN A 56 -16.02 -7.22 17.40
N LYS A 57 -17.04 -6.66 18.09
CA LYS A 57 -18.39 -7.22 18.06
C LYS A 57 -19.03 -7.06 16.70
N ALA A 58 -18.94 -5.86 16.12
CA ALA A 58 -19.48 -5.57 14.79
C ALA A 58 -18.84 -6.48 13.72
N VAL A 59 -17.52 -6.68 13.77
CA VAL A 59 -16.81 -7.57 12.85
C VAL A 59 -17.25 -9.03 13.04
N ALA A 60 -17.36 -9.53 14.28
CA ALA A 60 -17.79 -10.89 14.54
C ALA A 60 -19.23 -11.13 14.06
N ASP A 61 -20.14 -10.19 14.29
CA ASP A 61 -21.54 -10.27 13.84
C ASP A 61 -21.66 -10.23 12.32
N PHE A 62 -20.85 -9.38 11.65
CA PHE A 62 -20.75 -9.33 10.20
C PHE A 62 -20.29 -10.67 9.61
N PHE A 63 -19.18 -11.23 10.08
CA PHE A 63 -18.67 -12.51 9.60
C PHE A 63 -19.65 -13.66 9.83
N ARG A 64 -20.34 -13.67 10.97
CA ARG A 64 -21.37 -14.67 11.27
C ARG A 64 -22.56 -14.59 10.31
N SER A 65 -22.97 -13.37 9.93
CA SER A 65 -24.14 -13.15 9.07
C SER A 65 -23.83 -13.31 7.57
N ARG A 66 -22.62 -12.94 7.13
CA ARG A 66 -22.24 -12.93 5.70
C ARG A 66 -21.44 -14.15 5.28
N ALA A 67 -20.69 -14.76 6.19
CA ALA A 67 -19.86 -15.95 5.99
C ALA A 67 -19.13 -15.93 4.63
N PRO A 68 -18.23 -14.96 4.35
CA PRO A 68 -17.54 -14.87 3.07
C PRO A 68 -16.67 -16.10 2.85
N ASP A 69 -16.59 -16.58 1.59
CA ASP A 69 -15.72 -17.69 1.22
C ASP A 69 -14.23 -17.28 1.26
N TYR A 70 -13.93 -16.05 0.83
CA TYR A 70 -12.57 -15.50 0.68
C TYR A 70 -12.49 -14.09 1.25
N VAL A 71 -11.33 -13.74 1.81
CA VAL A 71 -11.10 -12.43 2.42
C VAL A 71 -9.80 -11.82 1.91
N PHE A 72 -9.86 -10.56 1.45
CA PHE A 72 -8.69 -9.71 1.26
C PHE A 72 -8.67 -8.67 2.39
N LEU A 73 -7.68 -8.73 3.26
CA LEU A 73 -7.50 -7.76 4.34
C LEU A 73 -6.55 -6.64 3.88
N ALA A 74 -7.11 -5.66 3.19
CA ALA A 74 -6.42 -4.46 2.70
C ALA A 74 -6.57 -3.26 3.64
N ALA A 75 -7.45 -3.36 4.64
CA ALA A 75 -7.67 -2.30 5.62
C ALA A 75 -6.46 -2.12 6.54
N ALA A 76 -6.04 -0.87 6.67
CA ALA A 76 -5.04 -0.44 7.64
C ALA A 76 -5.13 1.08 7.86
N ARG A 77 -4.70 1.54 9.04
CA ARG A 77 -4.37 2.96 9.22
C ARG A 77 -2.95 3.18 8.69
N VAL A 78 -2.83 3.95 7.63
CA VAL A 78 -1.57 4.21 6.92
C VAL A 78 -1.30 5.71 6.82
N GLY A 79 -0.02 6.08 6.63
CA GLY A 79 0.38 7.47 6.43
C GLY A 79 1.87 7.59 6.16
N GLY A 80 2.31 8.78 5.76
CA GLY A 80 3.71 9.11 5.56
C GLY A 80 4.54 9.09 6.85
N ILE A 81 5.84 9.36 6.74
CA ILE A 81 6.79 9.34 7.87
C ILE A 81 6.35 10.28 9.00
N GLY A 82 5.88 11.50 8.66
CA GLY A 82 5.41 12.49 9.64
C GLY A 82 4.24 11.97 10.47
N ALA A 83 3.20 11.47 9.83
CA ALA A 83 2.01 10.92 10.49
C ALA A 83 2.34 9.72 11.37
N ASN A 84 3.17 8.78 10.86
CA ASN A 84 3.61 7.62 11.64
C ASN A 84 4.36 8.02 12.92
N ASN A 85 5.25 9.03 12.83
CA ASN A 85 6.01 9.48 13.98
C ASN A 85 5.16 10.28 14.98
N GLN A 86 4.14 10.98 14.52
CA GLN A 86 3.25 11.79 15.36
C GLN A 86 2.18 10.94 16.07
N TYR A 87 1.55 9.98 15.38
CA TYR A 87 0.41 9.21 15.88
C TYR A 87 0.80 7.75 16.20
N ARG A 88 1.95 7.56 16.83
CA ARG A 88 2.56 6.24 17.08
C ARG A 88 1.62 5.23 17.76
N ALA A 89 0.94 5.65 18.82
CA ALA A 89 0.02 4.78 19.56
C ALA A 89 -1.18 4.35 18.71
N ASP A 90 -1.77 5.28 17.97
CA ASP A 90 -2.92 5.03 17.11
C ASP A 90 -2.57 4.09 15.95
N PHE A 91 -1.40 4.30 15.30
CA PHE A 91 -0.95 3.41 14.22
C PHE A 91 -0.72 1.98 14.71
N LEU A 92 -0.19 1.80 15.91
CA LEU A 92 -0.02 0.48 16.50
C LEU A 92 -1.38 -0.13 16.87
N TYR A 93 -2.17 0.58 17.67
CA TYR A 93 -3.40 0.07 18.26
C TYR A 93 -4.46 -0.24 17.21
N ASP A 94 -4.79 0.73 16.32
CA ASP A 94 -5.85 0.54 15.32
C ASP A 94 -5.52 -0.60 14.36
N ASN A 95 -4.25 -0.70 13.91
CA ASN A 95 -3.85 -1.79 13.02
C ASN A 95 -3.90 -3.16 13.71
N LEU A 96 -3.53 -3.25 15.00
CA LEU A 96 -3.67 -4.48 15.79
C LEU A 96 -5.15 -4.87 15.92
N GLN A 97 -6.03 -3.92 16.23
CA GLN A 97 -7.47 -4.19 16.36
C GLN A 97 -8.07 -4.66 15.03
N ILE A 98 -7.83 -3.94 13.94
CA ILE A 98 -8.35 -4.29 12.60
C ILE A 98 -7.96 -5.73 12.23
N GLN A 99 -6.66 -6.03 12.27
CA GLN A 99 -6.17 -7.34 11.84
C GLN A 99 -6.58 -8.48 12.77
N ASN A 100 -6.56 -8.27 14.09
CA ASN A 100 -7.00 -9.29 15.05
C ASN A 100 -8.48 -9.61 14.85
N ASN A 101 -9.33 -8.60 14.71
CA ASN A 101 -10.77 -8.78 14.52
C ASN A 101 -11.06 -9.54 13.22
N VAL A 102 -10.46 -9.13 12.10
CA VAL A 102 -10.72 -9.73 10.79
C VAL A 102 -10.14 -11.15 10.69
N VAL A 103 -8.89 -11.38 11.09
CA VAL A 103 -8.25 -12.71 11.02
C VAL A 103 -8.96 -13.71 11.92
N HIS A 104 -9.25 -13.32 13.18
CA HIS A 104 -9.96 -14.18 14.13
C HIS A 104 -11.36 -14.52 13.66
N SER A 105 -12.14 -13.51 13.20
CA SER A 105 -13.49 -13.74 12.69
C SER A 105 -13.51 -14.58 11.41
N SER A 106 -12.51 -14.42 10.54
CA SER A 106 -12.35 -15.25 9.35
C SER A 106 -12.18 -16.73 9.69
N PHE A 107 -11.35 -17.03 10.69
CA PHE A 107 -11.20 -18.41 11.15
C PHE A 107 -12.51 -18.99 11.68
N HIS A 108 -13.20 -18.28 12.58
CA HIS A 108 -14.44 -18.77 13.19
C HIS A 108 -15.62 -18.85 12.20
N ALA A 109 -15.63 -18.06 11.14
CA ALA A 109 -16.62 -18.12 10.07
C ALA A 109 -16.31 -19.19 9.00
N GLY A 110 -15.20 -19.91 9.11
CA GLY A 110 -14.83 -20.95 8.15
C GLY A 110 -14.38 -20.38 6.79
N VAL A 111 -13.79 -19.19 6.76
CA VAL A 111 -13.21 -18.61 5.55
C VAL A 111 -12.20 -19.58 4.93
N LYS A 112 -12.38 -19.91 3.66
CA LYS A 112 -11.55 -20.89 2.94
C LYS A 112 -10.11 -20.40 2.75
N LYS A 113 -9.94 -19.10 2.51
CA LYS A 113 -8.62 -18.47 2.35
C LYS A 113 -8.69 -16.97 2.64
N LEU A 114 -7.70 -16.48 3.36
CA LEU A 114 -7.52 -15.06 3.64
C LEU A 114 -6.16 -14.59 3.10
N LEU A 115 -6.14 -13.44 2.45
CA LEU A 115 -4.91 -12.74 2.10
C LEU A 115 -4.73 -11.52 3.01
N PHE A 116 -3.65 -11.51 3.79
CA PHE A 116 -3.25 -10.41 4.64
C PHE A 116 -2.24 -9.52 3.89
N LEU A 117 -2.58 -8.24 3.74
CA LEU A 117 -1.64 -7.24 3.22
C LEU A 117 -0.76 -6.71 4.35
N GLY A 118 0.49 -7.13 4.34
CA GLY A 118 1.56 -6.60 5.16
C GLY A 118 2.16 -5.33 4.58
N SER A 119 3.45 -5.17 4.77
CA SER A 119 4.24 -4.05 4.23
C SER A 119 5.72 -4.39 4.26
N SER A 120 6.50 -3.91 3.33
CA SER A 120 7.97 -3.99 3.37
C SER A 120 8.61 -3.24 4.54
N CYS A 121 7.84 -2.48 5.33
CA CYS A 121 8.30 -1.84 6.57
C CYS A 121 8.65 -2.84 7.69
N ILE A 122 8.20 -4.10 7.57
CA ILE A 122 8.48 -5.16 8.56
C ILE A 122 9.95 -5.58 8.63
N TYR A 123 10.73 -5.25 7.60
CA TYR A 123 12.14 -5.65 7.54
C TYR A 123 13.03 -4.67 8.30
N PRO A 124 14.17 -5.16 8.82
CA PRO A 124 15.13 -4.32 9.49
C PRO A 124 15.59 -3.16 8.61
N ARG A 125 15.82 -2.00 9.25
CA ARG A 125 16.27 -0.78 8.56
C ARG A 125 17.53 -1.00 7.72
N ASP A 126 18.49 -1.71 8.28
CA ASP A 126 19.84 -1.88 7.72
C ASP A 126 20.08 -3.31 7.18
N CYS A 127 19.01 -4.02 6.78
CA CYS A 127 19.16 -5.35 6.18
C CYS A 127 19.80 -5.30 4.78
N PRO A 128 20.44 -6.40 4.34
CA PRO A 128 20.98 -6.50 2.99
C PRO A 128 19.94 -6.27 1.89
N GLN A 129 20.40 -5.83 0.72
CA GLN A 129 19.57 -5.50 -0.44
C GLN A 129 19.96 -6.36 -1.64
N PRO A 130 19.00 -6.92 -2.41
CA PRO A 130 17.55 -6.84 -2.20
C PRO A 130 17.08 -7.58 -0.95
N ILE A 131 15.95 -7.11 -0.38
CA ILE A 131 15.42 -7.58 0.91
C ILE A 131 14.71 -8.93 0.73
N LYS A 132 15.24 -9.96 1.37
CA LYS A 132 14.64 -11.30 1.38
C LYS A 132 13.68 -11.48 2.55
N GLU A 133 12.69 -12.36 2.39
CA GLU A 133 11.72 -12.69 3.43
C GLU A 133 12.36 -13.23 4.72
N GLU A 134 13.49 -13.88 4.60
CA GLU A 134 14.26 -14.42 5.75
C GLU A 134 14.86 -13.35 6.66
N TYR A 135 14.97 -12.09 6.20
CA TYR A 135 15.50 -10.99 7.01
C TYR A 135 14.50 -10.45 8.04
N LEU A 136 13.27 -10.95 8.06
CA LEU A 136 12.29 -10.57 9.07
C LEU A 136 12.82 -10.87 10.49
N LEU A 137 12.76 -9.86 11.37
CA LEU A 137 13.20 -9.94 12.79
C LEU A 137 14.69 -10.22 12.98
N THR A 138 15.54 -9.89 12.03
CA THR A 138 17.01 -10.06 12.17
C THR A 138 17.73 -8.79 12.65
N GLY A 139 17.01 -7.69 12.84
CA GLY A 139 17.59 -6.43 13.33
C GLY A 139 16.51 -5.39 13.65
N PRO A 140 16.94 -4.18 14.10
CA PRO A 140 16.02 -3.09 14.45
C PRO A 140 15.21 -2.59 13.25
N LEU A 141 13.97 -2.23 13.52
CA LEU A 141 13.08 -1.58 12.55
C LEU A 141 13.48 -0.10 12.33
N GLU A 142 12.96 0.50 11.29
CA GLU A 142 13.07 1.94 11.11
C GLU A 142 12.19 2.65 12.17
N TYR A 143 12.80 3.51 12.99
CA TYR A 143 12.19 4.05 14.21
C TYR A 143 10.90 4.84 13.96
N THR A 144 10.82 5.63 12.89
CA THR A 144 9.68 6.53 12.66
C THR A 144 8.39 5.76 12.32
N ASN A 145 8.50 4.58 11.71
CA ASN A 145 7.37 3.73 11.37
C ASN A 145 7.31 2.40 12.17
N GLU A 146 8.17 2.23 13.17
CA GLU A 146 8.25 1.03 14.00
C GLU A 146 6.89 0.57 14.56
N PRO A 147 5.98 1.46 15.07
CA PRO A 147 4.67 1.02 15.56
C PRO A 147 3.81 0.36 14.49
N TYR A 148 3.76 0.95 13.30
CA TYR A 148 3.06 0.38 12.16
C TYR A 148 3.67 -0.96 11.71
N ALA A 149 4.99 -1.00 11.58
CA ALA A 149 5.73 -2.21 11.21
C ALA A 149 5.51 -3.33 12.21
N THR A 150 5.53 -3.03 13.52
CA THR A 150 5.25 -3.99 14.60
C THR A 150 3.84 -4.56 14.49
N ALA A 151 2.84 -3.73 14.23
CA ALA A 151 1.48 -4.21 13.99
C ALA A 151 1.44 -5.16 12.78
N LYS A 152 2.08 -4.80 11.66
CA LYS A 152 2.09 -5.64 10.45
C LYS A 152 2.84 -6.96 10.66
N ILE A 153 3.94 -6.98 11.44
CA ILE A 153 4.61 -8.21 11.87
C ILE A 153 3.65 -9.08 12.68
N ALA A 154 2.95 -8.50 13.67
CA ALA A 154 2.01 -9.23 14.50
C ALA A 154 0.87 -9.87 13.67
N GLY A 155 0.30 -9.14 12.70
CA GLY A 155 -0.76 -9.65 11.82
C GLY A 155 -0.29 -10.81 10.93
N MET A 156 0.89 -10.67 10.33
CA MET A 156 1.49 -11.75 9.55
C MET A 156 1.77 -12.99 10.43
N LYS A 157 2.33 -12.80 11.63
CA LYS A 157 2.58 -13.90 12.57
C LYS A 157 1.29 -14.52 13.10
N LEU A 158 0.23 -13.75 13.24
CA LEU A 158 -1.10 -14.27 13.57
C LEU A 158 -1.62 -15.20 12.47
N CYS A 159 -1.54 -14.80 11.20
CA CYS A 159 -1.92 -15.66 10.06
C CYS A 159 -1.07 -16.95 10.03
N GLU A 160 0.26 -16.85 10.16
CA GLU A 160 1.17 -17.99 10.21
C GLU A 160 0.81 -18.94 11.37
N SER A 161 0.49 -18.39 12.56
CA SER A 161 0.11 -19.19 13.74
C SER A 161 -1.22 -19.92 13.55
N PHE A 162 -2.23 -19.30 12.94
CA PHE A 162 -3.49 -19.98 12.59
C PHE A 162 -3.27 -21.11 11.59
N ASN A 163 -2.41 -20.94 10.61
CA ASN A 163 -2.08 -21.99 9.65
C ASN A 163 -1.43 -23.19 10.35
N LEU A 164 -0.38 -22.93 11.14
CA LEU A 164 0.40 -23.98 11.81
C LEU A 164 -0.41 -24.71 12.90
N GLN A 165 -1.21 -24.00 13.67
CA GLN A 165 -1.95 -24.58 14.79
C GLN A 165 -3.31 -25.15 14.39
N ARG A 166 -3.98 -24.55 13.41
CA ARG A 166 -5.38 -24.81 13.09
C ARG A 166 -5.63 -25.31 11.67
N GLY A 167 -4.58 -25.40 10.83
CA GLY A 167 -4.72 -25.80 9.44
C GLY A 167 -5.49 -24.81 8.58
N SER A 168 -5.45 -23.51 8.94
CA SER A 168 -6.05 -22.45 8.12
C SER A 168 -5.25 -22.25 6.83
N ASN A 169 -5.84 -21.52 5.86
CA ASN A 169 -5.15 -21.11 4.64
C ASN A 169 -5.10 -19.58 4.55
N PHE A 170 -4.27 -18.98 5.41
CA PHE A 170 -4.10 -17.54 5.53
C PHE A 170 -2.73 -17.13 4.98
N VAL A 171 -2.70 -16.52 3.81
CA VAL A 171 -1.48 -16.10 3.14
C VAL A 171 -1.15 -14.63 3.41
N SER A 172 0.12 -14.32 3.57
CA SER A 172 0.58 -12.95 3.82
C SER A 172 1.49 -12.47 2.71
N VAL A 173 1.25 -11.25 2.22
CA VAL A 173 2.04 -10.62 1.17
C VAL A 173 2.62 -9.29 1.63
N MET A 174 3.87 -9.00 1.23
CA MET A 174 4.61 -7.80 1.64
C MET A 174 4.88 -6.92 0.42
N PRO A 175 3.98 -5.96 0.13
CA PRO A 175 4.19 -5.06 -0.99
C PRO A 175 5.31 -4.06 -0.73
N THR A 176 5.99 -3.65 -1.80
CA THR A 176 6.87 -2.49 -1.86
C THR A 176 6.09 -1.17 -1.79
N ASN A 177 6.72 -0.01 -2.11
CA ASN A 177 6.00 1.27 -2.11
C ASN A 177 4.98 1.28 -3.25
N LEU A 178 3.73 1.51 -2.88
CA LEU A 178 2.61 1.54 -3.81
C LEU A 178 2.29 2.94 -4.26
N TYR A 179 1.70 3.05 -5.44
CA TYR A 179 1.13 4.26 -5.98
C TYR A 179 0.01 3.92 -6.96
N GLY A 180 -0.96 4.81 -7.15
CA GLY A 180 -2.06 4.53 -8.06
C GLY A 180 -3.27 5.45 -7.89
N PRO A 181 -4.36 5.15 -8.61
CA PRO A 181 -5.66 5.77 -8.37
C PRO A 181 -6.14 5.59 -6.93
N GLU A 182 -6.85 6.57 -6.39
CA GLU A 182 -7.34 6.61 -5.00
C GLU A 182 -6.21 6.67 -3.93
N ASP A 183 -4.98 7.07 -4.33
CA ASP A 183 -3.91 7.34 -3.38
C ASP A 183 -4.20 8.63 -2.59
N ASN A 184 -3.49 8.82 -1.49
CA ASN A 184 -3.58 10.03 -0.70
C ASN A 184 -2.65 11.12 -1.28
N PHE A 185 -3.22 12.22 -1.78
CA PHE A 185 -2.49 13.36 -2.33
C PHE A 185 -2.31 14.52 -1.33
N ASP A 186 -2.60 14.32 -0.04
CA ASP A 186 -2.33 15.32 1.00
C ASP A 186 -0.84 15.68 1.05
N LEU A 187 -0.50 16.98 1.09
CA LEU A 187 0.88 17.45 0.95
C LEU A 187 1.77 17.21 2.19
N GLU A 188 1.17 16.91 3.34
CA GLU A 188 1.88 16.66 4.59
C GLU A 188 1.87 15.18 4.98
N ALA A 189 0.79 14.46 4.66
CA ALA A 189 0.57 13.09 5.12
C ALA A 189 0.76 12.02 4.04
N SER A 190 0.91 12.40 2.76
CA SER A 190 1.03 11.44 1.66
C SER A 190 2.42 10.81 1.53
N HIS A 191 2.48 9.76 0.73
CA HIS A 191 3.74 9.18 0.29
C HIS A 191 4.42 10.04 -0.80
N VAL A 192 5.70 9.74 -1.07
CA VAL A 192 6.55 10.58 -1.92
C VAL A 192 5.99 10.79 -3.34
N LEU A 193 5.47 9.75 -3.99
CA LEU A 193 5.05 9.84 -5.39
C LEU A 193 3.77 10.68 -5.57
N PRO A 194 2.67 10.47 -4.82
CA PRO A 194 1.51 11.36 -4.89
C PRO A 194 1.83 12.79 -4.47
N ALA A 195 2.73 12.99 -3.47
CA ALA A 195 3.20 14.33 -3.10
C ALA A 195 3.94 15.02 -4.27
N LEU A 196 4.80 14.30 -4.99
CA LEU A 196 5.50 14.84 -6.16
C LEU A 196 4.52 15.25 -7.26
N ILE A 197 3.54 14.40 -7.58
CA ILE A 197 2.52 14.69 -8.61
C ILE A 197 1.79 15.98 -8.27
N ARG A 198 1.25 16.11 -7.05
CA ARG A 198 0.51 17.29 -6.63
C ARG A 198 1.39 18.55 -6.57
N LYS A 199 2.61 18.46 -6.02
CA LYS A 199 3.56 19.58 -5.95
C LYS A 199 3.90 20.14 -7.33
N PHE A 200 4.22 19.28 -8.29
CA PHE A 200 4.56 19.70 -9.65
C PHE A 200 3.33 20.24 -10.39
N HIS A 201 2.14 19.66 -10.16
CA HIS A 201 0.89 20.15 -10.76
C HIS A 201 0.55 21.55 -10.25
N LEU A 202 0.55 21.78 -8.95
CA LEU A 202 0.28 23.10 -8.36
C LEU A 202 1.30 24.16 -8.84
N ALA A 203 2.60 23.79 -8.94
CA ALA A 203 3.61 24.67 -9.45
C ALA A 203 3.41 25.02 -10.94
N LYS A 204 2.93 24.06 -11.75
CA LYS A 204 2.57 24.31 -13.15
C LYS A 204 1.40 25.29 -13.24
N LEU A 205 0.32 25.08 -12.46
CA LEU A 205 -0.84 25.97 -12.43
C LEU A 205 -0.45 27.38 -11.98
N ALA A 206 0.35 27.51 -10.92
CA ALA A 206 0.85 28.80 -10.45
C ALA A 206 1.63 29.55 -11.55
N GLY A 207 2.54 28.87 -12.25
CA GLY A 207 3.29 29.45 -13.37
C GLY A 207 2.44 29.84 -14.56
N GLN A 208 1.23 29.28 -14.70
CA GLN A 208 0.22 29.62 -15.70
C GLN A 208 -0.74 30.71 -15.23
N GLY A 209 -0.70 31.09 -13.96
CA GLY A 209 -1.63 32.05 -13.35
C GLY A 209 -3.03 31.49 -13.14
N ASP A 210 -3.20 30.15 -13.15
CA ASP A 210 -4.50 29.49 -12.93
C ASP A 210 -4.78 29.27 -11.44
N PHE A 211 -4.99 30.35 -10.74
CA PHE A 211 -5.31 30.34 -9.31
C PHE A 211 -6.65 29.67 -9.01
N LYS A 212 -7.59 29.70 -9.97
CA LYS A 212 -8.91 29.06 -9.80
C LYS A 212 -8.77 27.55 -9.71
N ALA A 213 -7.95 26.93 -10.55
CA ALA A 213 -7.67 25.51 -10.48
C ALA A 213 -6.92 25.13 -9.19
N ILE A 214 -5.99 26.00 -8.70
CA ILE A 214 -5.31 25.81 -7.40
C ILE A 214 -6.33 25.81 -6.24
N ASP A 215 -7.26 26.78 -6.20
CA ASP A 215 -8.30 26.82 -5.18
C ASP A 215 -9.23 25.61 -5.22
N GLN A 216 -9.47 25.05 -6.39
CA GLN A 216 -10.29 23.86 -6.55
C GLN A 216 -9.56 22.61 -6.05
N ASP A 217 -8.29 22.44 -6.43
CA ASP A 217 -7.43 21.37 -5.91
C ASP A 217 -7.37 21.38 -4.38
N GLU A 218 -7.16 22.57 -3.78
CA GLU A 218 -7.09 22.73 -2.34
C GLU A 218 -8.41 22.35 -1.63
N LYS A 219 -9.56 22.68 -2.22
CA LYS A 219 -10.88 22.28 -1.70
C LYS A 219 -11.10 20.77 -1.72
N ILE A 220 -10.57 20.08 -2.70
CA ILE A 220 -10.79 18.64 -2.91
C ILE A 220 -9.75 17.80 -2.13
N LEU A 221 -8.47 18.19 -2.21
CA LEU A 221 -7.34 17.38 -1.74
C LEU A 221 -6.69 17.89 -0.44
N GLY A 222 -7.26 18.96 0.15
CA GLY A 222 -6.77 19.52 1.40
C GLY A 222 -5.81 20.71 1.22
N PRO A 223 -5.51 21.40 2.32
CA PRO A 223 -4.84 22.69 2.31
C PRO A 223 -3.42 22.62 1.76
N ILE A 224 -2.99 23.71 1.12
CA ILE A 224 -1.60 23.90 0.71
C ILE A 224 -0.84 24.52 1.87
N PRO A 225 0.23 23.87 2.41
CA PRO A 225 1.04 24.42 3.51
C PRO A 225 1.62 25.79 3.17
N GLU A 226 1.72 26.67 4.18
CA GLU A 226 2.17 28.05 4.03
C GLU A 226 3.59 28.17 3.39
N THR A 227 4.47 27.25 3.75
CA THR A 227 5.81 27.19 3.16
C THR A 227 5.75 26.91 1.65
N MET A 228 4.82 26.07 1.23
CA MET A 228 4.64 25.76 -0.18
C MET A 228 3.91 26.89 -0.93
N ARG A 229 2.98 27.60 -0.30
CA ARG A 229 2.36 28.80 -0.89
C ARG A 229 3.42 29.84 -1.29
N LYS A 230 4.43 30.03 -0.42
CA LYS A 230 5.59 30.90 -0.71
C LYS A 230 6.45 30.37 -1.85
N ASP A 231 6.74 29.07 -1.87
CA ASP A 231 7.50 28.45 -2.97
C ASP A 231 6.74 28.51 -4.30
N LEU A 232 5.41 28.46 -4.29
CA LEU A 232 4.55 28.64 -5.45
C LEU A 232 4.38 30.10 -5.87
N ASP A 233 4.83 31.07 -5.05
CA ASP A 233 4.76 32.52 -5.29
C ASP A 233 3.32 33.02 -5.55
N LEU A 234 2.35 32.50 -4.78
CA LEU A 234 0.90 32.68 -5.02
C LEU A 234 0.42 34.14 -4.78
N GLU A 235 1.19 34.95 -4.08
CA GLU A 235 0.87 36.36 -3.82
C GLU A 235 1.37 37.29 -4.94
N SER A 236 2.15 36.80 -5.88
CA SER A 236 2.72 37.57 -6.97
C SER A 236 1.74 37.71 -8.14
N ALA A 237 1.73 38.89 -8.77
CA ALA A 237 0.99 39.11 -10.01
C ALA A 237 1.60 38.35 -11.22
N SER A 238 2.84 37.91 -11.11
CA SER A 238 3.57 37.14 -12.13
C SER A 238 4.39 36.03 -11.42
N PRO A 239 3.75 34.95 -10.99
CA PRO A 239 4.39 33.91 -10.19
C PRO A 239 5.61 33.28 -10.88
N ARG A 240 6.68 33.07 -10.12
CA ARG A 240 7.85 32.29 -10.52
C ARG A 240 8.02 31.09 -9.61
N PRO A 241 7.13 30.10 -9.70
CA PRO A 241 7.08 28.99 -8.78
C PRO A 241 8.34 28.15 -8.81
N LEU A 242 8.68 27.60 -7.65
CA LEU A 242 9.67 26.54 -7.54
C LEU A 242 9.05 25.34 -6.80
N VAL A 243 9.60 24.16 -7.02
CA VAL A 243 9.24 22.96 -6.25
C VAL A 243 10.40 22.63 -5.31
N ARG A 244 10.13 22.70 -4.00
CA ARG A 244 11.08 22.30 -2.96
C ARG A 244 10.87 20.86 -2.56
N LEU A 245 11.93 20.06 -2.66
CA LEU A 245 11.97 18.65 -2.30
C LEU A 245 12.94 18.42 -1.14
N TRP A 246 12.59 17.55 -0.23
CA TRP A 246 13.38 17.25 0.96
C TRP A 246 14.55 16.33 0.65
N GLY A 247 15.65 16.52 1.39
CA GLY A 247 16.83 15.69 1.33
C GLY A 247 17.68 15.90 0.08
N THR A 248 18.52 14.94 -0.23
CA THR A 248 19.46 14.98 -1.37
C THR A 248 18.89 14.37 -2.65
N GLY A 249 17.76 13.67 -2.58
CA GLY A 249 17.20 12.89 -3.68
C GLY A 249 18.00 11.62 -4.03
N LYS A 250 19.07 11.30 -3.29
CA LYS A 250 19.89 10.08 -3.50
C LYS A 250 19.21 8.77 -3.09
N PRO A 251 18.37 8.72 -2.03
CA PRO A 251 17.71 7.48 -1.63
C PRO A 251 17.00 6.79 -2.78
N ARG A 252 17.07 5.46 -2.80
CA ARG A 252 16.49 4.65 -3.88
C ARG A 252 15.26 3.92 -3.36
N ARG A 253 14.20 3.91 -4.17
CA ARG A 253 12.94 3.23 -3.86
C ARG A 253 12.45 2.42 -5.04
N GLU A 254 11.87 1.32 -4.72
CA GLU A 254 11.07 0.50 -5.60
C GLU A 254 9.62 0.99 -5.55
N PHE A 255 8.96 1.09 -6.70
CA PHE A 255 7.55 1.50 -6.81
C PHE A 255 6.78 0.47 -7.62
N LEU A 256 5.62 0.07 -7.12
CA LEU A 256 4.71 -0.86 -7.80
C LEU A 256 3.34 -0.21 -7.97
N HIS A 257 2.81 -0.25 -9.18
CA HIS A 257 1.45 0.25 -9.43
C HIS A 257 0.40 -0.57 -8.68
N VAL A 258 -0.60 0.08 -8.12
CA VAL A 258 -1.61 -0.58 -7.27
C VAL A 258 -2.42 -1.64 -8.02
N ASP A 259 -2.63 -1.47 -9.32
CA ASP A 259 -3.35 -2.46 -10.13
C ASP A 259 -2.50 -3.73 -10.36
N ASP A 260 -1.17 -3.61 -10.48
CA ASP A 260 -0.27 -4.77 -10.47
C ASP A 260 -0.28 -5.48 -9.11
N LEU A 261 -0.28 -4.73 -8.01
CA LEU A 261 -0.46 -5.35 -6.69
C LEU A 261 -1.79 -6.10 -6.59
N ALA A 262 -2.88 -5.51 -7.07
CA ALA A 262 -4.20 -6.14 -7.03
C ALA A 262 -4.23 -7.45 -7.85
N GLU A 263 -3.61 -7.43 -9.04
CA GLU A 263 -3.44 -8.65 -9.87
C GLU A 263 -2.57 -9.69 -9.17
N ALA A 264 -1.47 -9.30 -8.49
CA ALA A 264 -0.64 -10.18 -7.70
C ALA A 264 -1.41 -10.82 -6.54
N CYS A 265 -2.18 -10.02 -5.80
CA CYS A 265 -3.02 -10.51 -4.70
C CYS A 265 -4.06 -11.52 -5.21
N LEU A 266 -4.73 -11.21 -6.31
CA LEU A 266 -5.70 -12.11 -6.92
C LEU A 266 -5.03 -13.39 -7.44
N PHE A 267 -3.86 -13.28 -8.06
CA PHE A 267 -3.06 -14.42 -8.52
C PHE A 267 -2.71 -15.36 -7.35
N ILE A 268 -2.18 -14.84 -6.25
CA ILE A 268 -1.87 -15.64 -5.04
C ILE A 268 -3.14 -16.29 -4.50
N MET A 269 -4.25 -15.57 -4.45
CA MET A 269 -5.52 -16.13 -3.95
C MET A 269 -6.06 -17.27 -4.85
N GLU A 270 -5.75 -17.25 -6.15
CA GLU A 270 -6.18 -18.29 -7.09
C GLU A 270 -5.19 -19.46 -7.22
N LYS A 271 -3.89 -19.24 -7.00
CA LYS A 271 -2.82 -20.16 -7.45
C LYS A 271 -1.91 -20.71 -6.36
N ALA A 272 -1.78 -20.05 -5.20
CA ALA A 272 -0.81 -20.47 -4.19
C ALA A 272 -1.43 -20.50 -2.80
N ASP A 273 -1.59 -21.66 -2.21
CA ASP A 273 -2.05 -21.85 -0.84
C ASP A 273 -0.89 -21.71 0.18
N PHE A 274 -1.21 -21.66 1.46
CA PHE A 274 -0.18 -21.58 2.50
C PHE A 274 0.81 -22.75 2.42
N GLU A 275 0.36 -23.97 2.07
CA GLU A 275 1.23 -25.13 1.95
C GLU A 275 2.22 -24.98 0.80
N ASP A 276 1.85 -24.34 -0.32
CA ASP A 276 2.77 -24.05 -1.43
C ASP A 276 3.91 -23.11 -0.98
N LEU A 277 3.55 -22.08 -0.16
CA LEU A 277 4.54 -21.17 0.44
C LEU A 277 5.44 -21.87 1.45
N ALA A 278 4.87 -22.76 2.24
CA ALA A 278 5.58 -23.58 3.20
C ALA A 278 6.57 -24.55 2.51
N GLU A 279 6.14 -25.19 1.42
CA GLU A 279 6.97 -26.04 0.60
C GLU A 279 8.15 -25.27 -0.04
N LEU A 280 7.87 -24.08 -0.58
CA LEU A 280 8.90 -23.19 -1.11
C LEU A 280 9.94 -22.84 -0.04
N ARG A 281 9.47 -22.49 1.17
CA ARG A 281 10.35 -22.16 2.29
C ARG A 281 11.20 -23.37 2.74
N ARG A 282 10.66 -24.58 2.74
CA ARG A 282 11.42 -25.82 3.03
C ARG A 282 12.57 -26.02 2.03
N LYS A 283 12.31 -25.78 0.75
CA LYS A 283 13.33 -25.91 -0.32
C LYS A 283 14.45 -24.88 -0.16
N GLU A 284 14.14 -23.65 0.22
CA GLU A 284 15.13 -22.58 0.43
C GLU A 284 16.07 -22.85 1.61
N THR A 285 15.61 -23.53 2.65
CA THR A 285 16.40 -23.75 3.88
C THR A 285 17.25 -25.00 3.86
N GLU A 286 17.17 -25.83 2.80
CA GLU A 286 17.84 -27.16 2.69
C GLU A 286 17.59 -28.06 3.92
N THR A 287 16.72 -27.64 4.82
CA THR A 287 16.42 -28.38 6.04
C THR A 287 15.32 -29.39 5.74
N ASN A 288 15.60 -30.67 5.99
CA ASN A 288 14.61 -31.75 6.07
C ASN A 288 13.63 -31.52 7.25
N VAL A 289 13.10 -30.31 7.37
CA VAL A 289 12.16 -29.93 8.43
C VAL A 289 10.81 -30.57 8.11
N LYS A 290 10.68 -31.84 8.44
CA LYS A 290 9.38 -32.54 8.45
C LYS A 290 8.42 -31.97 9.49
N GLU A 291 8.93 -31.13 10.42
CA GLU A 291 8.15 -30.55 11.51
C GLU A 291 7.69 -29.11 11.15
N LEU A 292 6.42 -28.95 10.97
CA LEU A 292 5.75 -27.64 10.79
C LEU A 292 6.14 -26.59 11.83
N HIS A 293 6.54 -27.01 13.05
CA HIS A 293 6.88 -26.12 14.18
C HIS A 293 8.11 -25.25 13.95
N ASN A 294 8.98 -25.59 13.00
CA ASN A 294 10.17 -24.81 12.67
C ASN A 294 10.02 -23.93 11.44
N LEU A 295 8.84 -23.96 10.81
CA LEU A 295 8.55 -23.18 9.62
C LEU A 295 8.34 -21.70 9.99
N ARG A 296 9.09 -20.81 9.37
CA ARG A 296 9.02 -19.37 9.63
C ARG A 296 9.07 -18.60 8.31
N ASN A 297 8.41 -17.44 8.32
CA ASN A 297 8.50 -16.49 7.21
C ASN A 297 7.98 -17.05 5.87
N CYS A 298 6.81 -17.72 5.94
CA CYS A 298 6.08 -18.22 4.76
C CYS A 298 5.22 -17.12 4.11
N HIS A 299 5.72 -15.90 4.07
CA HIS A 299 5.10 -14.78 3.36
C HIS A 299 5.82 -14.53 2.02
N VAL A 300 5.25 -13.66 1.19
CA VAL A 300 5.77 -13.37 -0.14
C VAL A 300 5.96 -11.87 -0.32
N ASN A 301 7.13 -11.46 -0.74
CA ASN A 301 7.41 -10.12 -1.21
C ASN A 301 6.74 -9.87 -2.57
N ILE A 302 6.10 -8.71 -2.73
CA ILE A 302 5.54 -8.26 -4.00
C ILE A 302 6.15 -6.92 -4.37
N GLY A 303 6.91 -6.90 -5.44
CA GLY A 303 7.62 -5.74 -5.97
C GLY A 303 7.82 -5.86 -7.47
N CYS A 304 8.52 -4.90 -8.06
CA CYS A 304 8.91 -4.92 -9.46
C CYS A 304 10.38 -5.34 -9.70
N GLY A 305 11.14 -5.60 -8.61
CA GLY A 305 12.53 -6.03 -8.68
C GLY A 305 13.51 -4.95 -9.14
N THR A 306 13.05 -3.70 -9.31
CA THR A 306 13.89 -2.56 -9.73
C THR A 306 13.63 -1.33 -8.88
N ASP A 307 14.66 -0.51 -8.68
CA ASP A 307 14.55 0.72 -7.90
C ASP A 307 15.12 1.93 -8.64
N GLU A 308 14.60 3.11 -8.36
CA GLU A 308 15.14 4.38 -8.86
C GLU A 308 15.44 5.34 -7.69
N SER A 309 16.36 6.30 -7.91
CA SER A 309 16.60 7.39 -6.94
C SER A 309 15.39 8.34 -6.93
N ILE A 310 15.09 8.91 -5.77
CA ILE A 310 13.99 9.89 -5.63
C ILE A 310 14.20 11.08 -6.59
N LYS A 311 15.45 11.43 -6.87
CA LYS A 311 15.76 12.47 -7.86
C LYS A 311 15.26 12.09 -9.26
N LYS A 312 15.55 10.88 -9.74
CA LYS A 312 15.07 10.41 -11.06
C LYS A 312 13.55 10.31 -11.11
N VAL A 313 12.92 9.85 -10.03
CA VAL A 313 11.45 9.81 -9.94
C VAL A 313 10.87 11.23 -10.02
N ALA A 314 11.46 12.21 -9.32
CA ALA A 314 11.01 13.61 -9.38
C ALA A 314 11.18 14.21 -10.79
N GLU A 315 12.31 13.94 -11.46
CA GLU A 315 12.55 14.37 -12.85
C GLU A 315 11.51 13.78 -13.81
N ARG A 316 11.15 12.50 -13.62
CA ARG A 316 10.12 11.81 -14.41
C ARG A 316 8.73 12.42 -14.18
N VAL A 317 8.35 12.66 -12.92
CA VAL A 317 7.07 13.33 -12.58
C VAL A 317 7.05 14.75 -13.13
N GLN A 318 8.13 15.53 -13.00
CA GLN A 318 8.24 16.88 -13.56
C GLN A 318 8.00 16.88 -15.08
N SER A 319 8.59 15.94 -15.80
CA SER A 319 8.43 15.78 -17.24
C SER A 319 6.99 15.44 -17.63
N ILE A 320 6.38 14.47 -16.93
CA ILE A 320 4.99 14.01 -17.21
C ILE A 320 3.98 15.12 -16.92
N VAL A 321 4.15 15.84 -15.81
CA VAL A 321 3.29 16.98 -15.45
C VAL A 321 3.50 18.16 -16.41
N GLY A 322 4.71 18.30 -16.97
CA GLY A 322 5.08 19.39 -17.88
C GLY A 322 5.43 20.69 -17.15
N PHE A 323 5.96 20.61 -15.92
CA PHE A 323 6.43 21.77 -15.17
C PHE A 323 7.84 22.17 -15.64
N GLN A 324 8.01 23.42 -16.08
CA GLN A 324 9.28 23.95 -16.64
C GLN A 324 10.07 24.82 -15.66
N GLY A 325 9.58 24.97 -14.42
CA GLY A 325 10.21 25.80 -13.40
C GLY A 325 11.35 25.11 -12.65
N ARG A 326 11.86 25.80 -11.63
CA ARG A 326 13.04 25.35 -10.86
C ARG A 326 12.63 24.32 -9.80
N VAL A 327 13.46 23.28 -9.64
CA VAL A 327 13.42 22.33 -8.53
C VAL A 327 14.59 22.60 -7.59
N VAL A 328 14.34 22.66 -6.30
CA VAL A 328 15.32 22.89 -5.24
C VAL A 328 15.32 21.73 -4.27
N TRP A 329 16.46 21.16 -3.98
CA TRP A 329 16.62 20.15 -2.94
C TRP A 329 17.04 20.81 -1.63
N ASP A 330 16.32 20.50 -0.55
CA ASP A 330 16.57 20.99 0.80
C ASP A 330 17.31 19.89 1.59
N ASP A 331 18.63 19.92 1.57
CA ASP A 331 19.50 18.96 2.22
C ASP A 331 19.60 19.15 3.75
N SER A 332 18.99 20.20 4.30
CA SER A 332 18.80 20.35 5.74
C SER A 332 17.76 19.37 6.30
N MET A 333 16.88 18.85 5.42
CA MET A 333 15.90 17.83 5.76
C MET A 333 16.49 16.42 5.58
N PRO A 334 16.17 15.48 6.48
CA PRO A 334 16.78 14.15 6.45
C PRO A 334 16.40 13.35 5.22
N ASP A 335 17.37 12.64 4.67
CA ASP A 335 17.11 11.52 3.76
C ASP A 335 16.49 10.35 4.56
N GLY A 336 15.58 9.61 3.92
CA GLY A 336 15.09 8.34 4.47
C GLY A 336 16.13 7.21 4.32
N THR A 337 15.73 5.97 4.59
CA THR A 337 16.57 4.76 4.37
C THR A 337 17.24 4.82 3.00
N PRO A 338 18.56 4.57 2.87
CA PRO A 338 19.30 4.75 1.62
C PRO A 338 18.75 3.96 0.43
N ARG A 339 18.36 2.71 0.67
CA ARG A 339 17.77 1.83 -0.36
C ARG A 339 16.70 0.93 0.23
N LYS A 340 15.64 0.69 -0.57
CA LYS A 340 14.60 -0.28 -0.23
C LYS A 340 14.12 -0.96 -1.51
N LEU A 341 14.65 -2.15 -1.75
CA LEU A 341 14.34 -3.02 -2.89
C LEU A 341 14.02 -4.41 -2.38
N LEU A 342 12.90 -4.97 -2.77
CA LEU A 342 12.51 -6.33 -2.39
C LEU A 342 13.16 -7.37 -3.30
N GLU A 343 13.48 -8.51 -2.74
CA GLU A 343 13.74 -9.74 -3.47
C GLU A 343 12.39 -10.35 -3.82
N VAL A 344 12.16 -10.70 -5.08
CA VAL A 344 10.83 -11.08 -5.60
C VAL A 344 10.78 -12.48 -6.20
N SER A 345 11.84 -13.27 -6.10
CA SER A 345 11.96 -14.60 -6.72
C SER A 345 10.88 -15.59 -6.26
N ARG A 346 10.36 -15.47 -5.02
CA ARG A 346 9.22 -16.27 -4.59
C ARG A 346 8.00 -16.04 -5.47
N MET A 347 7.67 -14.78 -5.73
CA MET A 347 6.53 -14.43 -6.58
C MET A 347 6.75 -14.85 -8.03
N GLU A 348 7.98 -14.65 -8.53
CA GLU A 348 8.39 -15.09 -9.88
C GLU A 348 8.31 -16.60 -10.03
N SER A 349 8.67 -17.38 -8.98
CA SER A 349 8.60 -18.86 -9.02
C SER A 349 7.18 -19.39 -9.19
N PHE A 350 6.16 -18.60 -8.78
CA PHE A 350 4.75 -18.89 -9.07
C PHE A 350 4.33 -18.48 -10.48
N GLY A 351 5.17 -17.72 -11.21
CA GLY A 351 4.92 -17.28 -12.59
C GLY A 351 4.20 -15.94 -12.70
N TRP A 352 4.24 -15.10 -11.66
CA TRP A 352 3.71 -13.74 -11.72
C TRP A 352 4.83 -12.70 -11.86
N HIS A 353 4.59 -11.69 -12.70
CA HIS A 353 5.44 -10.52 -12.90
C HIS A 353 4.59 -9.26 -13.04
N PRO A 354 5.09 -8.09 -12.59
CA PRO A 354 4.41 -6.82 -12.81
C PRO A 354 4.39 -6.49 -14.32
N ARG A 355 3.42 -5.69 -14.74
CA ARG A 355 3.19 -5.33 -16.15
C ARG A 355 3.25 -3.85 -16.42
N ILE A 356 3.03 -3.01 -15.39
CA ILE A 356 2.92 -1.56 -15.54
C ILE A 356 4.31 -0.95 -15.28
N ASP A 357 4.91 -0.40 -16.31
CA ASP A 357 6.15 0.38 -16.21
C ASP A 357 5.93 1.65 -15.36
N LEU A 358 6.98 2.09 -14.65
CA LEU A 358 6.89 3.25 -13.75
C LEU A 358 6.50 4.54 -14.50
N HIS A 359 6.96 4.74 -15.73
CA HIS A 359 6.62 5.92 -16.51
C HIS A 359 5.14 5.90 -16.93
N GLU A 360 4.68 4.80 -17.47
CA GLU A 360 3.27 4.60 -17.87
C GLU A 360 2.35 4.68 -16.66
N GLY A 361 2.75 4.08 -15.54
CA GLY A 361 2.01 4.12 -14.29
C GLY A 361 1.86 5.55 -13.74
N ILE A 362 2.94 6.34 -13.70
CA ILE A 362 2.87 7.75 -13.27
C ILE A 362 1.96 8.56 -14.21
N GLN A 363 2.04 8.34 -15.53
CA GLN A 363 1.21 9.03 -16.51
C GLN A 363 -0.28 8.70 -16.30
N SER A 364 -0.61 7.43 -16.05
CA SER A 364 -1.99 7.00 -15.78
C SER A 364 -2.53 7.61 -14.49
N VAL A 365 -1.72 7.64 -13.42
CA VAL A 365 -2.09 8.25 -12.14
C VAL A 365 -2.26 9.76 -12.27
N TYR A 366 -1.40 10.45 -13.02
CA TYR A 366 -1.56 11.87 -13.27
C TYR A 366 -2.83 12.16 -14.08
N THR A 367 -3.17 11.34 -15.07
CA THR A 367 -4.44 11.44 -15.81
C THR A 367 -5.64 11.24 -14.87
N TRP A 368 -5.59 10.24 -13.99
CA TRP A 368 -6.61 10.01 -12.97
C TRP A 368 -6.74 11.24 -12.03
N TYR A 369 -5.61 11.76 -11.56
CA TYR A 369 -5.56 12.94 -10.70
C TYR A 369 -6.26 14.15 -11.35
N LEU A 370 -5.96 14.47 -12.62
CA LEU A 370 -6.59 15.58 -13.35
C LEU A 370 -8.11 15.45 -13.43
N ASN A 371 -8.64 14.21 -13.52
CA ASN A 371 -10.08 13.96 -13.60
C ASN A 371 -10.79 14.01 -12.24
N HIS A 372 -10.04 14.07 -11.11
CA HIS A 372 -10.58 14.00 -9.75
C HIS A 372 -10.19 15.19 -8.88
N SER A 373 -9.26 16.03 -9.30
CA SER A 373 -8.84 17.28 -8.63
C SER A 373 -9.33 18.55 -9.32
N GLY A 374 -9.88 18.42 -10.54
CA GLY A 374 -10.39 19.54 -11.35
C GLY A 374 -11.89 19.68 -11.42
#